data_e37455293a44603ae73130fa4d54fb12
#
_entry.id   e37455293a44603ae73130fa4d54fb12
#
_cell.length_a   1.000
_cell.length_b   1.000
_cell.length_c   1.000
_cell.angle_alpha   90.00
_cell.angle_beta   90.00
_cell.angle_gamma   90.00
#
_symmetry.space_group_name_H-M   'P 1'
#
loop_
_entity.id
_entity.type
_entity.pdbx_description
1 polymer ?
#
loop_
_entity_poly.entity_id
_entity_poly.type
_entity_poly.pdbx_seq_one_letter_code
_entity_poly.pdbx_strand_id
1 'polypeptide(L)'
;MEIKAYKKKNGTTAYKFRIYLGKENGKDKYIKRSGFSNKTDAKAAIMQLQSEIDNPTPKSDMTFRELYNEWLVIYEKEVQNSTYYKTTRAFDKHVLPKFGDEKLSDFTPLQLQEFQNDLSDKLKFARKLFGMIRKVFNHAALYGYIQSNPALPVTSPKIKRTAENKKDFYNPDELKEFMRLLEKTNNIKKIALFRLLAFTGIRKGELLAIEWSDYRRKTLDINKAVSNSPLGLEVSATKTKASIRLISLDDKTCDILNRLYLAFPDSTKIFESENGGILSPSKPRKWLHEIIKNSDLEPIRIHGFRHTHASLLFDSGMTLKQVQYRLGHSDLKTTMNVYTHITEFAKDNIGDKFSAYIDF
;
A
#
# COMPACT_ATOMS: atom_id res chain seq x y z
N MET A 1 -33.39 34.56 -24.84
CA MET A 1 -32.27 34.37 -25.81
C MET A 1 -32.87 33.98 -27.15
N GLU A 2 -32.56 34.71 -28.23
CA GLU A 2 -33.24 34.57 -29.53
C GLU A 2 -32.24 34.08 -30.59
N ILE A 3 -32.57 32.97 -31.27
CA ILE A 3 -31.81 32.45 -32.43
C ILE A 3 -32.42 33.07 -33.69
N LYS A 4 -31.65 33.88 -34.43
CA LYS A 4 -32.10 34.58 -35.66
C LYS A 4 -31.59 33.86 -36.91
N ALA A 5 -32.49 33.61 -37.85
CA ALA A 5 -32.11 33.16 -39.18
C ALA A 5 -31.60 34.33 -40.02
N TYR A 6 -30.64 34.09 -40.93
CA TYR A 6 -30.20 35.06 -41.93
C TYR A 6 -29.76 34.31 -43.22
N LYS A 7 -29.75 35.00 -44.33
CA LYS A 7 -29.27 34.45 -45.62
C LYS A 7 -27.80 34.77 -45.81
N LYS A 8 -27.00 33.75 -46.14
CA LYS A 8 -25.62 33.91 -46.58
C LYS A 8 -25.57 34.49 -47.99
N LYS A 9 -24.43 35.02 -48.43
CA LYS A 9 -24.22 35.55 -49.77
C LYS A 9 -24.50 34.53 -50.89
N ASN A 10 -24.43 33.24 -50.62
CA ASN A 10 -24.75 32.14 -51.53
C ASN A 10 -26.23 31.70 -51.50
N GLY A 11 -27.13 32.51 -50.87
CA GLY A 11 -28.55 32.22 -50.79
C GLY A 11 -28.97 31.20 -49.72
N THR A 12 -28.08 30.47 -49.10
CA THR A 12 -28.44 29.49 -48.06
C THR A 12 -28.83 30.15 -46.77
N THR A 13 -29.82 29.56 -46.02
CA THR A 13 -30.23 30.03 -44.71
C THR A 13 -29.25 29.53 -43.64
N ALA A 14 -28.81 30.43 -42.74
CA ALA A 14 -27.99 30.11 -41.62
C ALA A 14 -28.54 30.76 -40.32
N TYR A 15 -28.11 30.30 -39.21
CA TYR A 15 -28.60 30.77 -37.91
C TYR A 15 -27.48 31.45 -37.12
N LYS A 16 -27.85 32.45 -36.30
CA LYS A 16 -26.94 33.19 -35.43
C LYS A 16 -27.64 33.48 -34.07
N PHE A 17 -26.82 33.65 -33.05
CA PHE A 17 -27.31 34.08 -31.72
C PHE A 17 -26.33 35.06 -31.04
N ARG A 18 -26.78 35.70 -29.99
CA ARG A 18 -25.96 36.48 -29.06
C ARG A 18 -26.34 36.16 -27.62
N ILE A 19 -25.34 36.05 -26.76
CA ILE A 19 -25.45 35.82 -25.30
C ILE A 19 -24.96 37.10 -24.62
N TYR A 20 -25.78 37.65 -23.72
CA TYR A 20 -25.41 38.80 -22.91
C TYR A 20 -24.57 38.34 -21.71
N LEU A 21 -23.42 38.98 -21.46
CA LEU A 21 -22.45 38.64 -20.40
C LEU A 21 -22.44 39.65 -19.24
N GLY A 22 -23.30 40.66 -19.29
CA GLY A 22 -23.30 41.77 -18.32
C GLY A 22 -22.66 43.05 -18.89
N LYS A 23 -22.31 44.00 -18.00
CA LYS A 23 -21.67 45.25 -18.36
C LYS A 23 -20.20 45.22 -17.98
N GLU A 24 -19.33 45.64 -18.89
CA GLU A 24 -17.91 45.86 -18.66
C GLU A 24 -17.56 47.33 -18.99
N ASN A 25 -17.04 48.08 -18.03
CA ASN A 25 -16.77 49.50 -18.16
C ASN A 25 -18.01 50.33 -18.63
N GLY A 26 -19.21 49.99 -18.14
CA GLY A 26 -20.45 50.67 -18.46
C GLY A 26 -21.06 50.28 -19.81
N LYS A 27 -20.41 49.42 -20.62
CA LYS A 27 -20.91 48.95 -21.92
C LYS A 27 -21.36 47.49 -21.85
N ASP A 28 -22.47 47.18 -22.52
CA ASP A 28 -23.00 45.81 -22.60
C ASP A 28 -22.06 44.92 -23.38
N LYS A 29 -21.67 43.78 -22.76
CA LYS A 29 -20.81 42.75 -23.36
C LYS A 29 -21.63 41.57 -23.86
N TYR A 30 -21.35 41.12 -25.09
CA TYR A 30 -22.02 40.01 -25.75
C TYR A 30 -21.08 39.05 -26.41
N ILE A 31 -21.34 37.72 -26.28
CA ILE A 31 -20.80 36.71 -27.17
C ILE A 31 -21.74 36.57 -28.37
N LYS A 32 -21.19 36.68 -29.58
CA LYS A 32 -21.92 36.52 -30.84
C LYS A 32 -21.35 35.30 -31.59
N ARG A 33 -22.22 34.41 -32.07
CA ARG A 33 -21.88 33.27 -32.93
C ARG A 33 -22.85 33.20 -34.13
N SER A 34 -22.34 32.82 -35.30
CA SER A 34 -23.14 32.73 -36.53
C SER A 34 -22.60 31.60 -37.41
N GLY A 35 -23.37 31.22 -38.42
CA GLY A 35 -22.98 30.25 -39.44
C GLY A 35 -23.56 28.84 -39.24
N PHE A 36 -24.41 28.64 -38.24
CA PHE A 36 -25.02 27.31 -37.98
C PHE A 36 -25.98 26.91 -39.08
N SER A 37 -25.94 25.64 -39.49
CA SER A 37 -26.74 25.09 -40.59
C SER A 37 -28.20 24.90 -40.22
N ASN A 38 -28.50 24.69 -38.95
CA ASN A 38 -29.85 24.50 -38.45
C ASN A 38 -30.03 25.11 -37.03
N LYS A 39 -31.28 25.17 -36.57
CA LYS A 39 -31.63 25.71 -35.25
C LYS A 39 -31.12 24.81 -34.08
N THR A 40 -31.01 23.51 -34.33
CA THR A 40 -30.59 22.53 -33.30
C THR A 40 -29.09 22.70 -32.97
N ASP A 41 -28.26 22.89 -33.98
CA ASP A 41 -26.81 23.15 -33.80
C ASP A 41 -26.59 24.48 -33.07
N ALA A 42 -27.38 25.51 -33.42
CA ALA A 42 -27.31 26.79 -32.69
C ALA A 42 -27.75 26.67 -31.23
N LYS A 43 -28.78 25.85 -30.91
CA LYS A 43 -29.17 25.54 -29.55
C LYS A 43 -28.12 24.78 -28.78
N ALA A 44 -27.52 23.77 -29.35
CA ALA A 44 -26.43 22.99 -28.75
C ALA A 44 -25.25 23.90 -28.39
N ALA A 45 -24.85 24.79 -29.31
CA ALA A 45 -23.76 25.76 -29.08
C ALA A 45 -24.13 26.80 -27.99
N ILE A 46 -25.40 27.18 -27.87
CA ILE A 46 -25.88 28.03 -26.74
C ILE A 46 -25.74 27.29 -25.42
N MET A 47 -26.19 26.03 -25.33
CA MET A 47 -26.11 25.24 -24.10
C MET A 47 -24.66 25.02 -23.67
N GLN A 48 -23.77 24.74 -24.62
CA GLN A 48 -22.34 24.61 -24.35
C GLN A 48 -21.74 25.92 -23.84
N LEU A 49 -21.97 27.05 -24.49
CA LEU A 49 -21.48 28.35 -24.06
C LEU A 49 -22.09 28.79 -22.71
N GLN A 50 -23.35 28.48 -22.43
CA GLN A 50 -23.92 28.73 -21.11
C GLN A 50 -23.28 27.92 -20.03
N SER A 51 -23.04 26.63 -20.28
CA SER A 51 -22.27 25.76 -19.35
C SER A 51 -20.86 26.29 -19.09
N GLU A 52 -20.18 26.84 -20.11
CA GLU A 52 -18.86 27.47 -19.99
C GLU A 52 -18.91 28.81 -19.22
N ILE A 53 -20.02 29.58 -19.31
CA ILE A 53 -20.21 30.84 -18.60
C ILE A 53 -20.61 30.60 -17.13
N ASP A 54 -21.51 29.63 -16.90
CA ASP A 54 -21.98 29.27 -15.57
C ASP A 54 -20.93 28.53 -14.73
N ASN A 55 -20.02 27.80 -15.43
CA ASN A 55 -18.87 27.13 -14.86
C ASN A 55 -17.62 27.58 -15.65
N PRO A 56 -17.07 28.77 -15.38
CA PRO A 56 -15.83 29.20 -16.03
C PRO A 56 -14.74 28.19 -15.72
N THR A 57 -14.16 27.61 -16.77
CA THR A 57 -12.98 26.73 -16.60
C THR A 57 -11.92 27.55 -15.91
N PRO A 58 -11.48 27.17 -14.71
CA PRO A 58 -10.40 27.87 -14.06
C PRO A 58 -9.18 27.73 -14.99
N LYS A 59 -8.70 28.79 -15.58
CA LYS A 59 -7.38 28.82 -16.24
C LYS A 59 -6.34 28.88 -15.14
N SER A 60 -6.15 27.76 -14.47
CA SER A 60 -5.03 27.62 -13.56
C SER A 60 -3.78 27.39 -14.40
N ASP A 61 -2.86 28.34 -14.43
CA ASP A 61 -1.50 28.14 -14.96
C ASP A 61 -0.68 27.24 -14.07
N MET A 62 -1.27 26.72 -12.96
CA MET A 62 -0.67 25.83 -11.99
C MET A 62 -0.19 24.54 -12.65
N THR A 63 1.02 24.13 -12.34
CA THR A 63 1.60 22.86 -12.75
C THR A 63 1.15 21.72 -11.83
N PHE A 64 1.29 20.50 -12.30
CA PHE A 64 1.01 19.33 -11.46
C PHE A 64 1.95 19.25 -10.23
N ARG A 65 3.17 19.69 -10.34
CA ARG A 65 4.13 19.77 -9.24
C ARG A 65 3.68 20.73 -8.15
N GLU A 66 3.21 21.92 -8.51
CA GLU A 66 2.68 22.91 -7.57
C GLU A 66 1.46 22.36 -6.84
N LEU A 67 0.52 21.78 -7.58
CA LEU A 67 -0.66 21.09 -7.01
C LEU A 67 -0.26 19.94 -6.07
N TYR A 68 0.68 19.11 -6.48
CA TYR A 68 1.18 17.99 -5.67
C TYR A 68 1.79 18.49 -4.36
N ASN A 69 2.60 19.54 -4.40
CA ASN A 69 3.23 20.11 -3.22
C ASN A 69 2.18 20.68 -2.24
N GLU A 70 1.16 21.36 -2.75
CA GLU A 70 0.06 21.87 -1.94
C GLU A 70 -0.73 20.72 -1.27
N TRP A 71 -1.11 19.70 -2.05
CA TRP A 71 -1.77 18.52 -1.54
C TRP A 71 -0.93 17.76 -0.52
N LEU A 72 0.39 17.73 -0.70
CA LEU A 72 1.32 16.98 0.14
C LEU A 72 1.36 17.52 1.58
N VAL A 73 1.21 18.82 1.78
CA VAL A 73 1.16 19.47 3.11
C VAL A 73 -0.05 18.96 3.93
N ILE A 74 -1.18 18.74 3.27
CA ILE A 74 -2.39 18.20 3.91
C ILE A 74 -2.20 16.70 4.15
N TYR A 75 -1.73 15.98 3.13
CA TYR A 75 -1.53 14.54 3.17
C TYR A 75 -0.55 14.08 4.26
N GLU A 76 0.48 14.86 4.55
CA GLU A 76 1.43 14.58 5.63
C GLU A 76 0.74 14.46 6.99
N LYS A 77 -0.26 15.31 7.27
CA LYS A 77 -1.03 15.31 8.52
C LYS A 77 -2.05 14.16 8.61
N GLU A 78 -2.45 13.60 7.47
CA GLU A 78 -3.45 12.52 7.40
C GLU A 78 -2.86 11.13 7.56
N VAL A 79 -1.56 10.95 7.32
CA VAL A 79 -0.95 9.62 7.25
C VAL A 79 0.26 9.48 8.16
N GLN A 80 0.63 8.23 8.44
CA GLN A 80 1.86 7.96 9.17
C GLN A 80 3.10 8.24 8.31
N ASN A 81 4.22 8.64 8.94
CA ASN A 81 5.51 8.95 8.30
C ASN A 81 5.96 7.90 7.28
N SER A 82 5.79 6.63 7.59
CA SER A 82 6.15 5.53 6.67
C SER A 82 5.28 5.47 5.41
N THR A 83 4.04 5.94 5.46
CA THR A 83 3.14 6.02 4.30
C THR A 83 3.47 7.26 3.50
N TYR A 84 3.64 8.40 4.16
CA TYR A 84 4.10 9.64 3.56
C TYR A 84 5.39 9.41 2.75
N TYR A 85 6.43 8.90 3.39
CA TYR A 85 7.72 8.61 2.76
C TYR A 85 7.63 7.70 1.52
N LYS A 86 6.82 6.65 1.59
CA LYS A 86 6.63 5.76 0.43
C LYS A 86 5.90 6.44 -0.72
N THR A 87 4.93 7.30 -0.39
CA THR A 87 4.15 8.03 -1.38
C THR A 87 5.02 9.07 -2.07
N THR A 88 5.75 9.89 -1.31
CA THR A 88 6.66 10.91 -1.88
C THR A 88 7.69 10.27 -2.80
N ARG A 89 8.40 9.22 -2.35
CA ARG A 89 9.36 8.51 -3.20
C ARG A 89 8.75 7.91 -4.46
N ALA A 90 7.50 7.46 -4.41
CA ALA A 90 6.83 6.91 -5.59
C ALA A 90 6.48 8.02 -6.58
N PHE A 91 6.04 9.20 -6.10
CA PHE A 91 5.81 10.37 -6.95
C PHE A 91 7.11 10.89 -7.57
N ASP A 92 8.16 11.10 -6.77
CA ASP A 92 9.46 11.59 -7.22
C ASP A 92 10.06 10.68 -8.30
N LYS A 93 9.90 9.37 -8.16
CA LYS A 93 10.50 8.41 -9.07
C LYS A 93 9.68 8.17 -10.34
N HIS A 94 8.34 8.19 -10.25
CA HIS A 94 7.49 7.67 -11.32
C HIS A 94 6.50 8.67 -11.90
N VAL A 95 6.12 9.73 -11.18
CA VAL A 95 5.07 10.67 -11.57
C VAL A 95 5.63 12.03 -11.96
N LEU A 96 6.35 12.66 -11.04
CA LEU A 96 6.89 14.02 -11.25
C LEU A 96 7.88 14.15 -12.40
N PRO A 97 8.73 13.15 -12.74
CA PRO A 97 9.58 13.24 -13.92
C PRO A 97 8.80 13.30 -15.25
N LYS A 98 7.56 12.79 -15.27
CA LYS A 98 6.72 12.81 -16.48
C LYS A 98 5.76 13.99 -16.50
N PHE A 99 5.13 14.29 -15.38
CA PHE A 99 3.99 15.22 -15.31
C PHE A 99 4.24 16.47 -14.49
N GLY A 100 5.38 16.53 -13.77
CA GLY A 100 5.60 17.60 -12.79
C GLY A 100 5.42 19.00 -13.36
N ASP A 101 5.93 19.24 -14.55
CA ASP A 101 5.96 20.57 -15.16
C ASP A 101 4.80 20.81 -16.15
N GLU A 102 3.87 19.84 -16.26
CA GLU A 102 2.69 19.93 -17.11
C GLU A 102 1.59 20.77 -16.41
N LYS A 103 0.93 21.65 -17.16
CA LYS A 103 -0.17 22.47 -16.63
C LYS A 103 -1.41 21.63 -16.39
N LEU A 104 -2.17 21.94 -15.34
CA LEU A 104 -3.39 21.19 -14.99
C LEU A 104 -4.45 21.20 -16.10
N SER A 105 -4.49 22.27 -16.92
CA SER A 105 -5.36 22.41 -18.08
C SER A 105 -5.10 21.41 -19.21
N ASP A 106 -3.87 20.89 -19.30
CA ASP A 106 -3.41 20.10 -20.44
C ASP A 106 -3.63 18.59 -20.23
N PHE A 107 -3.97 18.19 -18.99
CA PHE A 107 -4.23 16.78 -18.68
C PHE A 107 -5.51 16.25 -19.31
N THR A 108 -5.37 15.17 -20.06
CA THR A 108 -6.49 14.44 -20.64
C THR A 108 -6.65 13.05 -20.03
N PRO A 109 -7.90 12.51 -19.97
CA PRO A 109 -8.12 11.14 -19.54
C PRO A 109 -7.34 10.10 -20.35
N LEU A 110 -7.15 10.32 -21.66
CA LEU A 110 -6.42 9.41 -22.53
C LEU A 110 -4.94 9.31 -22.14
N GLN A 111 -4.28 10.45 -21.97
CA GLN A 111 -2.88 10.52 -21.52
C GLN A 111 -2.67 9.82 -20.18
N LEU A 112 -3.59 10.03 -19.22
CA LEU A 112 -3.54 9.37 -17.92
C LEU A 112 -3.83 7.87 -18.00
N GLN A 113 -4.67 7.41 -18.96
CA GLN A 113 -4.91 6.00 -19.21
C GLN A 113 -3.66 5.30 -19.77
N GLU A 114 -2.98 5.93 -20.72
CA GLU A 114 -1.71 5.43 -21.27
C GLU A 114 -0.66 5.31 -20.17
N PHE A 115 -0.54 6.32 -19.32
CA PHE A 115 0.36 6.27 -18.18
C PHE A 115 0.02 5.17 -17.17
N GLN A 116 -1.27 4.96 -16.87
CA GLN A 116 -1.71 3.87 -16.00
C GLN A 116 -1.38 2.49 -16.58
N ASN A 117 -1.53 2.31 -17.89
CA ASN A 117 -1.15 1.09 -18.57
C ASN A 117 0.35 0.83 -18.46
N ASP A 118 1.17 1.84 -18.76
CA ASP A 118 2.63 1.80 -18.68
C ASP A 118 3.14 1.50 -17.24
N LEU A 119 2.52 2.12 -16.25
CA LEU A 119 2.79 1.81 -14.85
C LEU A 119 2.45 0.36 -14.50
N SER A 120 1.32 -0.14 -15.02
CA SER A 120 0.83 -1.50 -14.72
C SER A 120 1.74 -2.59 -15.26
N ASP A 121 2.41 -2.35 -16.38
CA ASP A 121 3.39 -3.26 -16.97
C ASP A 121 4.70 -3.30 -16.15
N LYS A 122 5.06 -2.19 -15.53
CA LYS A 122 6.34 -2.03 -14.82
C LYS A 122 6.24 -2.25 -13.30
N LEU A 123 5.08 -1.97 -12.67
CA LEU A 123 4.96 -1.87 -11.23
C LEU A 123 3.80 -2.68 -10.65
N LYS A 124 4.09 -3.61 -9.75
CA LYS A 124 3.07 -4.35 -9.01
C LYS A 124 2.13 -3.47 -8.17
N PHE A 125 2.54 -2.25 -7.82
CA PHE A 125 1.76 -1.28 -7.05
C PHE A 125 1.16 -0.15 -7.89
N ALA A 126 1.18 -0.25 -9.21
CA ALA A 126 0.68 0.75 -10.16
C ALA A 126 -0.74 1.25 -9.82
N ARG A 127 -1.68 0.33 -9.57
CA ARG A 127 -3.05 0.68 -9.18
C ARG A 127 -3.11 1.57 -7.92
N LYS A 128 -2.25 1.28 -6.92
CA LYS A 128 -2.19 2.07 -5.69
C LYS A 128 -1.60 3.45 -5.95
N LEU A 129 -0.53 3.53 -6.73
CA LEU A 129 0.09 4.79 -7.11
C LEU A 129 -0.87 5.67 -7.91
N PHE A 130 -1.56 5.10 -8.90
CA PHE A 130 -2.57 5.83 -9.67
C PHE A 130 -3.75 6.30 -8.82
N GLY A 131 -4.14 5.53 -7.81
CA GLY A 131 -5.11 5.94 -6.81
C GLY A 131 -4.68 7.18 -6.02
N MET A 132 -3.38 7.39 -5.81
CA MET A 132 -2.84 8.61 -5.19
C MET A 132 -2.86 9.79 -6.18
N ILE A 133 -2.52 9.57 -7.46
CA ILE A 133 -2.66 10.60 -8.52
C ILE A 133 -4.11 11.09 -8.60
N ARG A 134 -5.07 10.16 -8.55
CA ARG A 134 -6.50 10.49 -8.52
C ARG A 134 -6.88 11.36 -7.32
N LYS A 135 -6.26 11.15 -6.15
CA LYS A 135 -6.48 12.01 -4.96
C LYS A 135 -5.91 13.41 -5.15
N VAL A 136 -4.75 13.55 -5.79
CA VAL A 136 -4.17 14.86 -6.11
C VAL A 136 -5.10 15.64 -7.04
N PHE A 137 -5.61 15.02 -8.10
CA PHE A 137 -6.60 15.69 -8.99
C PHE A 137 -7.95 15.92 -8.31
N ASN A 138 -8.37 15.09 -7.35
CA ASN A 138 -9.58 15.39 -6.55
C ASN A 138 -9.38 16.64 -5.70
N HIS A 139 -8.19 16.85 -5.15
CA HIS A 139 -7.86 18.10 -4.46
C HIS A 139 -8.00 19.30 -5.41
N ALA A 140 -7.45 19.23 -6.62
CA ALA A 140 -7.59 20.30 -7.61
C ALA A 140 -9.05 20.61 -7.95
N ALA A 141 -9.89 19.59 -8.12
CA ALA A 141 -11.31 19.77 -8.40
C ALA A 141 -12.07 20.35 -7.19
N LEU A 142 -11.73 19.93 -5.98
CA LEU A 142 -12.35 20.42 -4.73
C LEU A 142 -12.06 21.90 -4.50
N TYR A 143 -10.84 22.36 -4.80
CA TYR A 143 -10.43 23.76 -4.63
C TYR A 143 -10.68 24.62 -5.88
N GLY A 144 -11.32 24.07 -6.93
CA GLY A 144 -11.72 24.80 -8.11
C GLY A 144 -10.58 25.14 -9.09
N TYR A 145 -9.41 24.47 -8.97
CA TYR A 145 -8.30 24.63 -9.93
C TYR A 145 -8.59 23.99 -11.29
N ILE A 146 -9.42 22.96 -11.30
CA ILE A 146 -9.95 22.28 -12.50
C ILE A 146 -11.46 22.04 -12.34
N GLN A 147 -12.17 21.97 -13.45
CA GLN A 147 -13.61 21.73 -13.45
C GLN A 147 -13.98 20.30 -13.02
N SER A 148 -13.20 19.33 -13.45
CA SER A 148 -13.40 17.92 -13.14
C SER A 148 -12.07 17.17 -13.09
N ASN A 149 -12.02 16.09 -12.32
CA ASN A 149 -10.83 15.26 -12.20
C ASN A 149 -10.61 14.39 -13.45
N PRO A 150 -9.57 14.63 -14.27
CA PRO A 150 -9.30 13.87 -15.49
C PRO A 150 -8.89 12.41 -15.22
N ALA A 151 -8.51 12.07 -13.99
CA ALA A 151 -8.12 10.72 -13.62
C ALA A 151 -9.31 9.82 -13.22
N LEU A 152 -10.53 10.35 -13.06
CA LEU A 152 -11.71 9.56 -12.68
C LEU A 152 -12.08 8.47 -13.72
N PRO A 153 -12.12 8.78 -15.03
CA PRO A 153 -12.51 7.79 -16.05
C PRO A 153 -11.47 6.69 -16.25
N VAL A 154 -10.23 6.90 -15.81
CA VAL A 154 -9.12 5.98 -16.02
C VAL A 154 -9.33 4.67 -15.31
N THR A 155 -9.16 3.56 -16.01
CA THR A 155 -9.29 2.21 -15.46
C THR A 155 -7.93 1.54 -15.29
N SER A 156 -7.79 0.76 -14.22
CA SER A 156 -6.59 -0.05 -14.03
C SER A 156 -6.74 -1.38 -14.75
N PRO A 157 -5.74 -1.81 -15.55
CA PRO A 157 -5.75 -3.12 -16.17
C PRO A 157 -6.00 -4.23 -15.15
N LYS A 158 -6.73 -5.26 -15.56
CA LYS A 158 -6.87 -6.48 -14.74
C LYS A 158 -5.51 -7.16 -14.68
N ILE A 159 -4.95 -7.25 -13.48
CA ILE A 159 -3.73 -8.02 -13.26
C ILE A 159 -4.07 -9.47 -13.56
N LYS A 160 -3.50 -10.01 -14.64
CA LYS A 160 -3.51 -11.48 -14.85
C LYS A 160 -2.74 -12.07 -13.67
N ARG A 161 -3.47 -12.67 -12.73
CA ARG A 161 -2.83 -13.47 -11.68
C ARG A 161 -2.17 -14.65 -12.40
N THR A 162 -0.87 -14.55 -12.67
CA THR A 162 -0.07 -15.73 -12.96
C THR A 162 -0.16 -16.59 -11.72
N ALA A 163 -0.81 -17.74 -11.88
CA ALA A 163 -1.20 -18.64 -10.78
C ALA A 163 -0.03 -19.48 -10.28
N GLU A 164 1.14 -18.90 -10.09
CA GLU A 164 2.15 -19.47 -9.22
C GLU A 164 1.98 -18.85 -7.84
N ASN A 165 1.05 -19.41 -7.06
CA ASN A 165 1.08 -19.27 -5.61
C ASN A 165 2.33 -19.98 -5.10
N LYS A 166 3.52 -19.34 -5.25
CA LYS A 166 4.71 -19.86 -4.58
C LYS A 166 4.38 -19.95 -3.09
N LYS A 167 4.53 -21.15 -2.57
CA LYS A 167 4.40 -21.46 -1.15
C LYS A 167 5.27 -20.47 -0.37
N ASP A 168 4.68 -19.71 0.53
CA ASP A 168 5.39 -18.69 1.32
C ASP A 168 5.36 -19.04 2.81
N PHE A 169 5.48 -20.32 3.12
CA PHE A 169 5.61 -20.85 4.48
C PHE A 169 6.30 -22.21 4.45
N TYR A 170 6.89 -22.59 5.56
CA TYR A 170 7.46 -23.93 5.77
C TYR A 170 6.46 -24.85 6.43
N ASN A 171 6.38 -26.11 5.97
CA ASN A 171 5.71 -27.17 6.68
C ASN A 171 6.53 -27.61 7.92
N PRO A 172 6.05 -28.53 8.78
CA PRO A 172 6.80 -28.97 9.96
C PRO A 172 8.20 -29.50 9.67
N ASP A 173 8.38 -30.28 8.60
CA ASP A 173 9.67 -30.90 8.29
C ASP A 173 10.64 -29.88 7.65
N GLU A 174 10.16 -29.02 6.79
CA GLU A 174 10.95 -27.90 6.26
C GLU A 174 11.41 -26.94 7.37
N LEU A 175 10.54 -26.66 8.35
CA LEU A 175 10.91 -25.83 9.50
C LEU A 175 11.97 -26.52 10.37
N LYS A 176 11.82 -27.84 10.64
CA LYS A 176 12.84 -28.62 11.37
C LYS A 176 14.20 -28.57 10.65
N GLU A 177 14.21 -28.78 9.34
CA GLU A 177 15.43 -28.71 8.54
C GLU A 177 16.04 -27.30 8.56
N PHE A 178 15.21 -26.26 8.40
CA PHE A 178 15.68 -24.88 8.54
C PHE A 178 16.33 -24.63 9.90
N MET A 179 15.70 -25.08 11.00
CA MET A 179 16.24 -24.90 12.34
C MET A 179 17.57 -25.68 12.53
N ARG A 180 17.71 -26.86 11.94
CA ARG A 180 18.95 -27.64 11.94
C ARG A 180 20.09 -26.89 11.21
N LEU A 181 19.80 -26.34 10.02
CA LEU A 181 20.76 -25.52 9.27
C LEU A 181 21.14 -24.25 10.02
N LEU A 182 20.17 -23.63 10.67
CA LEU A 182 20.37 -22.42 11.48
C LEU A 182 21.31 -22.70 12.67
N GLU A 183 21.14 -23.80 13.38
CA GLU A 183 22.01 -24.20 14.49
C GLU A 183 23.44 -24.44 14.04
N LYS A 184 23.67 -25.01 12.83
CA LYS A 184 25.01 -25.19 12.23
C LYS A 184 25.75 -23.88 11.97
N THR A 185 25.06 -22.73 11.91
CA THR A 185 25.74 -21.42 11.73
C THR A 185 26.57 -21.00 12.94
N ASN A 186 26.36 -21.59 14.12
CA ASN A 186 26.96 -21.22 15.40
C ASN A 186 26.86 -19.71 15.72
N ASN A 187 25.94 -18.98 15.08
CA ASN A 187 25.75 -17.55 15.27
C ASN A 187 24.52 -17.27 16.13
N ILE A 188 24.74 -16.95 17.41
CA ILE A 188 23.68 -16.79 18.39
C ILE A 188 22.67 -15.70 17.98
N LYS A 189 23.11 -14.62 17.31
CA LYS A 189 22.23 -13.54 16.84
C LYS A 189 21.30 -14.01 15.73
N LYS A 190 21.82 -14.81 14.76
CA LYS A 190 21.00 -15.43 13.71
C LYS A 190 20.03 -16.44 14.31
N ILE A 191 20.49 -17.30 15.24
CA ILE A 191 19.67 -18.31 15.91
C ILE A 191 18.52 -17.66 16.66
N ALA A 192 18.78 -16.66 17.48
CA ALA A 192 17.74 -15.95 18.24
C ALA A 192 16.73 -15.26 17.33
N LEU A 193 17.19 -14.61 16.25
CA LEU A 193 16.31 -13.87 15.33
C LEU A 193 15.32 -14.79 14.62
N PHE A 194 15.79 -15.86 14.04
CA PHE A 194 14.92 -16.79 13.31
C PHE A 194 14.07 -17.65 14.26
N ARG A 195 14.58 -17.97 15.45
CA ARG A 195 13.80 -18.64 16.48
C ARG A 195 12.60 -17.79 16.88
N LEU A 196 12.80 -16.50 17.17
CA LEU A 196 11.69 -15.60 17.48
C LEU A 196 10.71 -15.47 16.31
N LEU A 197 11.18 -15.31 15.06
CA LEU A 197 10.30 -15.26 13.90
C LEU A 197 9.41 -16.50 13.79
N ALA A 198 10.01 -17.69 13.92
CA ALA A 198 9.32 -18.97 13.72
C ALA A 198 8.40 -19.34 14.89
N PHE A 199 8.81 -19.10 16.14
CA PHE A 199 8.10 -19.58 17.33
C PHE A 199 7.19 -18.55 17.99
N THR A 200 7.20 -17.31 17.52
CA THR A 200 6.29 -16.27 18.02
C THR A 200 5.40 -15.67 16.94
N GLY A 201 5.77 -15.82 15.67
CA GLY A 201 5.07 -15.18 14.55
C GLY A 201 5.17 -13.65 14.57
N ILE A 202 6.14 -13.07 15.28
CA ILE A 202 6.37 -11.63 15.39
C ILE A 202 6.61 -11.02 14.00
N ARG A 203 6.11 -9.80 13.76
CA ARG A 203 6.41 -9.09 12.50
C ARG A 203 7.85 -8.62 12.49
N LYS A 204 8.50 -8.64 11.31
CA LYS A 204 9.89 -8.19 11.17
C LYS A 204 10.14 -6.80 11.77
N GLY A 205 9.24 -5.85 11.56
CA GLY A 205 9.38 -4.50 12.13
C GLY A 205 9.29 -4.48 13.64
N GLU A 206 8.40 -5.28 14.24
CA GLU A 206 8.29 -5.46 15.68
C GLU A 206 9.58 -6.09 16.25
N LEU A 207 10.05 -7.19 15.62
CA LEU A 207 11.27 -7.90 16.01
C LEU A 207 12.51 -6.99 16.06
N LEU A 208 12.64 -6.08 15.08
CA LEU A 208 13.79 -5.16 15.03
C LEU A 208 13.69 -3.98 16.00
N ALA A 209 12.53 -3.80 16.63
CA ALA A 209 12.28 -2.72 17.59
C ALA A 209 12.38 -3.17 19.06
N ILE A 210 12.33 -4.50 19.32
CA ILE A 210 12.33 -5.01 20.71
C ILE A 210 13.64 -4.73 21.42
N GLU A 211 13.51 -4.39 22.70
CA GLU A 211 14.58 -4.12 23.64
C GLU A 211 14.59 -5.16 24.75
N TRP A 212 15.69 -5.26 25.50
CA TRP A 212 15.76 -6.18 26.64
C TRP A 212 14.74 -5.85 27.73
N SER A 213 14.35 -4.59 27.85
CA SER A 213 13.28 -4.15 28.75
C SER A 213 11.90 -4.72 28.40
N ASP A 214 11.69 -5.13 27.13
CA ASP A 214 10.44 -5.75 26.66
C ASP A 214 10.38 -7.26 26.97
N TYR A 215 11.50 -7.89 27.35
CA TYR A 215 11.58 -9.30 27.70
C TYR A 215 11.54 -9.49 29.21
N ARG A 216 10.47 -10.10 29.75
CA ARG A 216 10.28 -10.33 31.19
C ARG A 216 9.56 -11.65 31.45
N ARG A 217 10.06 -12.46 32.42
CA ARG A 217 9.38 -13.66 32.94
C ARG A 217 8.82 -14.58 31.81
N LYS A 218 9.64 -14.93 30.83
CA LYS A 218 9.24 -15.75 29.67
C LYS A 218 8.15 -15.12 28.79
N THR A 219 7.98 -13.82 28.84
CA THR A 219 7.06 -13.07 27.96
C THR A 219 7.80 -11.97 27.22
N LEU A 220 7.33 -11.66 26.02
CA LEU A 220 7.81 -10.59 25.18
C LEU A 220 6.69 -9.58 24.95
N ASP A 221 6.90 -8.34 25.36
CA ASP A 221 5.95 -7.24 25.12
C ASP A 221 6.16 -6.64 23.73
N ILE A 222 5.14 -6.68 22.90
CA ILE A 222 5.14 -6.12 21.56
C ILE A 222 4.31 -4.85 21.56
N ASN A 223 4.97 -3.70 21.56
CA ASN A 223 4.34 -2.38 21.66
C ASN A 223 4.88 -1.36 20.63
N LYS A 224 5.97 -1.70 19.94
CA LYS A 224 6.68 -0.83 18.99
C LYS A 224 7.13 -1.57 17.74
N ALA A 225 7.46 -0.82 16.68
CA ALA A 225 7.95 -1.39 15.43
C ALA A 225 8.90 -0.42 14.72
N VAL A 226 9.90 -0.97 14.02
CA VAL A 226 10.76 -0.21 13.11
C VAL A 226 10.03 0.05 11.80
N SER A 227 10.06 1.28 11.34
CA SER A 227 9.58 1.70 10.02
C SER A 227 10.56 2.64 9.32
N ASN A 228 10.42 2.79 8.00
CA ASN A 228 11.16 3.79 7.25
C ASN A 228 10.46 5.16 7.37
N SER A 229 11.25 6.20 7.58
CA SER A 229 10.81 7.60 7.54
C SER A 229 11.74 8.42 6.60
N PRO A 230 11.44 9.69 6.34
CA PRO A 230 12.34 10.58 5.61
C PRO A 230 13.73 10.69 6.25
N LEU A 231 13.82 10.56 7.59
CA LEU A 231 15.06 10.64 8.36
C LEU A 231 15.80 9.30 8.50
N GLY A 232 15.28 8.23 7.89
CA GLY A 232 15.86 6.89 7.96
C GLY A 232 14.97 5.88 8.70
N LEU A 233 15.60 4.96 9.44
CA LEU A 233 14.87 3.99 10.26
C LEU A 233 14.46 4.65 11.58
N GLU A 234 13.18 4.55 11.90
CA GLU A 234 12.63 5.03 13.17
C GLU A 234 11.85 3.93 13.89
N VAL A 235 11.84 4.00 15.22
CA VAL A 235 10.98 3.18 16.07
C VAL A 235 9.74 3.99 16.40
N SER A 236 8.58 3.43 16.14
CA SER A 236 7.30 4.05 16.45
C SER A 236 6.37 3.04 17.14
N ALA A 237 5.35 3.54 17.83
CA ALA A 237 4.30 2.69 18.38
C ALA A 237 3.66 1.85 17.27
N THR A 238 3.14 0.69 17.62
CA THR A 238 2.45 -0.18 16.66
C THR A 238 1.21 0.50 16.09
N LYS A 239 0.89 0.21 14.82
CA LYS A 239 -0.17 0.89 14.05
C LYS A 239 -1.58 0.73 14.60
N THR A 240 -1.85 -0.32 15.37
CA THR A 240 -3.19 -0.64 15.91
C THR A 240 -3.10 -1.13 17.34
N LYS A 241 -4.13 -0.87 18.15
CA LYS A 241 -4.23 -1.41 19.51
C LYS A 241 -4.12 -2.95 19.55
N ALA A 242 -4.65 -3.65 18.57
CA ALA A 242 -4.55 -5.11 18.47
C ALA A 242 -3.12 -5.62 18.25
N SER A 243 -2.21 -4.77 17.78
CA SER A 243 -0.78 -5.12 17.63
C SER A 243 -0.04 -5.11 18.96
N ILE A 244 -0.52 -4.39 19.98
CA ILE A 244 0.04 -4.40 21.33
C ILE A 244 -0.39 -5.70 21.99
N ARG A 245 0.58 -6.53 22.39
CA ARG A 245 0.31 -7.85 22.95
C ARG A 245 1.51 -8.40 23.70
N LEU A 246 1.24 -9.29 24.64
CA LEU A 246 2.25 -10.12 25.30
C LEU A 246 2.32 -11.49 24.60
N ILE A 247 3.52 -11.94 24.28
CA ILE A 247 3.77 -13.25 23.68
C ILE A 247 4.53 -14.11 24.69
N SER A 248 3.96 -15.24 25.08
CA SER A 248 4.65 -16.25 25.89
C SER A 248 5.73 -16.98 25.08
N LEU A 249 6.88 -17.23 25.68
CA LEU A 249 8.02 -17.91 25.08
C LEU A 249 8.21 -19.29 25.75
N ASP A 250 8.65 -20.24 24.94
CA ASP A 250 9.08 -21.55 25.40
C ASP A 250 10.50 -21.49 26.02
N ASP A 251 10.86 -22.48 26.84
CA ASP A 251 12.12 -22.50 27.58
C ASP A 251 13.33 -22.45 26.65
N LYS A 252 13.34 -23.20 25.54
CA LYS A 252 14.44 -23.16 24.58
C LYS A 252 14.64 -21.77 23.97
N THR A 253 13.56 -21.05 23.71
CA THR A 253 13.62 -19.65 23.23
C THR A 253 14.20 -18.73 24.31
N CYS A 254 13.79 -18.89 25.56
CA CYS A 254 14.36 -18.15 26.70
C CYS A 254 15.85 -18.40 26.87
N ASP A 255 16.29 -19.66 26.81
CA ASP A 255 17.73 -20.01 26.91
C ASP A 255 18.56 -19.39 25.79
N ILE A 256 18.05 -19.37 24.57
CA ILE A 256 18.70 -18.72 23.43
C ILE A 256 18.81 -17.20 23.67
N LEU A 257 17.76 -16.55 24.18
CA LEU A 257 17.80 -15.13 24.50
C LEU A 257 18.76 -14.83 25.63
N ASN A 258 18.81 -15.65 26.68
CA ASN A 258 19.79 -15.50 27.78
C ASN A 258 21.23 -15.62 27.26
N ARG A 259 21.51 -16.59 26.40
CA ARG A 259 22.83 -16.72 25.74
C ARG A 259 23.15 -15.51 24.85
N LEU A 260 22.17 -14.98 24.15
CA LEU A 260 22.36 -13.76 23.35
C LEU A 260 22.67 -12.55 24.24
N TYR A 261 21.97 -12.40 25.38
CA TYR A 261 22.24 -11.34 26.35
C TYR A 261 23.67 -11.41 26.90
N LEU A 262 24.11 -12.61 27.31
CA LEU A 262 25.46 -12.82 27.79
C LEU A 262 26.55 -12.53 26.74
N ALA A 263 26.24 -12.76 25.48
CA ALA A 263 27.17 -12.45 24.39
C ALA A 263 27.24 -10.94 24.04
N PHE A 264 26.19 -10.16 24.39
CA PHE A 264 26.11 -8.73 24.08
C PHE A 264 25.45 -7.95 25.24
N PRO A 265 26.10 -7.91 26.43
CA PRO A 265 25.47 -7.39 27.67
C PRO A 265 25.20 -5.89 27.63
N ASP A 266 25.95 -5.13 26.84
CA ASP A 266 25.83 -3.67 26.76
C ASP A 266 24.78 -3.22 25.72
N SER A 267 24.19 -4.15 24.99
CA SER A 267 23.18 -3.86 23.96
C SER A 267 21.84 -3.52 24.62
N THR A 268 21.23 -2.41 24.22
CA THR A 268 19.87 -2.04 24.67
C THR A 268 18.80 -2.77 23.90
N LYS A 269 19.03 -3.03 22.61
CA LYS A 269 18.12 -3.77 21.72
C LYS A 269 18.51 -5.23 21.65
N ILE A 270 17.53 -6.13 21.57
CA ILE A 270 17.80 -7.56 21.38
C ILE A 270 18.54 -7.80 20.05
N PHE A 271 18.22 -7.01 19.02
CA PHE A 271 18.90 -7.07 17.72
C PHE A 271 19.47 -5.72 17.34
N GLU A 272 20.68 -5.49 17.74
CA GLU A 272 21.43 -4.28 17.46
C GLU A 272 22.39 -4.47 16.28
N SER A 273 22.61 -3.40 15.50
CA SER A 273 23.64 -3.39 14.45
C SER A 273 25.04 -3.33 15.08
N GLU A 274 26.05 -3.61 14.31
CA GLU A 274 27.46 -3.55 14.77
C GLU A 274 27.86 -2.14 15.27
N ASN A 275 27.16 -1.11 14.81
CA ASN A 275 27.38 0.29 15.18
C ASN A 275 26.42 0.82 16.27
N GLY A 276 25.77 -0.06 17.03
CA GLY A 276 24.88 0.33 18.14
C GLY A 276 23.49 0.82 17.74
N GLY A 277 23.12 0.75 16.45
CA GLY A 277 21.82 1.21 15.94
C GLY A 277 20.84 0.07 15.64
N ILE A 278 19.73 0.42 14.98
CA ILE A 278 18.73 -0.55 14.53
C ILE A 278 19.35 -1.48 13.50
N LEU A 279 19.18 -2.80 13.67
CA LEU A 279 19.60 -3.79 12.68
C LEU A 279 18.88 -3.54 11.34
N SER A 280 19.63 -3.46 10.25
CA SER A 280 19.06 -3.20 8.92
C SER A 280 17.93 -4.18 8.57
N PRO A 281 16.73 -3.70 8.14
CA PRO A 281 15.62 -4.54 7.74
C PRO A 281 15.89 -5.50 6.59
N SER A 282 17.01 -5.34 5.89
CA SER A 282 17.48 -6.24 4.82
C SER A 282 18.32 -7.41 5.34
N LYS A 283 18.94 -7.28 6.53
CA LYS A 283 19.83 -8.33 7.11
C LYS A 283 19.12 -9.68 7.29
N PRO A 284 17.88 -9.77 7.85
CA PRO A 284 17.21 -11.07 8.00
C PRO A 284 17.05 -11.82 6.68
N ARG A 285 16.73 -11.12 5.58
CA ARG A 285 16.62 -11.74 4.25
C ARG A 285 17.98 -12.25 3.76
N LYS A 286 19.05 -11.48 3.92
CA LYS A 286 20.40 -11.92 3.54
C LYS A 286 20.81 -13.16 4.33
N TRP A 287 20.60 -13.15 5.64
CA TRP A 287 20.88 -14.30 6.51
C TRP A 287 20.07 -15.55 6.14
N LEU A 288 18.80 -15.40 5.82
CA LEU A 288 17.99 -16.52 5.35
C LEU A 288 18.62 -17.18 4.12
N HIS A 289 18.96 -16.39 3.09
CA HIS A 289 19.60 -16.92 1.88
C HIS A 289 20.97 -17.58 2.16
N GLU A 290 21.75 -17.01 3.09
CA GLU A 290 23.04 -17.63 3.51
C GLU A 290 22.82 -18.98 4.18
N ILE A 291 21.82 -19.10 5.06
CA ILE A 291 21.55 -20.32 5.83
C ILE A 291 21.11 -21.46 4.91
N ILE A 292 20.25 -21.18 3.94
CA ILE A 292 19.69 -22.23 3.06
C ILE A 292 20.47 -22.43 1.77
N LYS A 293 21.57 -21.71 1.55
CA LYS A 293 22.31 -21.66 0.27
C LYS A 293 22.68 -23.04 -0.29
N ASN A 294 22.99 -23.99 0.57
CA ASN A 294 23.42 -25.34 0.21
C ASN A 294 22.42 -26.39 0.69
N SER A 295 21.14 -26.12 0.60
CA SER A 295 20.05 -27.02 0.96
C SER A 295 18.97 -26.99 -0.11
N ASP A 296 18.06 -27.97 -0.07
CA ASP A 296 16.88 -28.04 -0.95
C ASP A 296 15.71 -27.16 -0.49
N LEU A 297 15.91 -26.37 0.58
CA LEU A 297 14.87 -25.47 1.07
C LEU A 297 14.67 -24.27 0.16
N GLU A 298 13.45 -24.11 -0.33
CA GLU A 298 13.07 -22.91 -1.07
C GLU A 298 13.00 -21.68 -0.14
N PRO A 299 13.52 -20.51 -0.58
CA PRO A 299 13.49 -19.32 0.22
C PRO A 299 12.05 -18.76 0.34
N ILE A 300 11.55 -18.68 1.57
CA ILE A 300 10.32 -17.95 1.89
C ILE A 300 10.63 -16.48 2.18
N ARG A 301 9.60 -15.62 2.13
CA ARG A 301 9.75 -14.24 2.62
C ARG A 301 9.92 -14.24 4.14
N ILE A 302 10.57 -13.22 4.70
CA ILE A 302 10.68 -13.12 6.18
C ILE A 302 9.30 -13.10 6.86
N HIS A 303 8.27 -12.56 6.19
CA HIS A 303 6.89 -12.64 6.68
C HIS A 303 6.30 -14.06 6.60
N GLY A 304 6.88 -14.91 5.77
CA GLY A 304 6.51 -16.32 5.64
C GLY A 304 6.68 -17.12 6.94
N PHE A 305 7.67 -16.79 7.80
CA PHE A 305 7.79 -17.39 9.12
C PHE A 305 6.56 -17.14 10.00
N ARG A 306 5.90 -16.01 9.85
CA ARG A 306 4.64 -15.74 10.53
C ARG A 306 3.49 -16.58 9.95
N HIS A 307 3.48 -16.82 8.65
CA HIS A 307 2.53 -17.75 8.03
C HIS A 307 2.79 -19.19 8.49
N THR A 308 4.07 -19.61 8.55
CA THR A 308 4.50 -20.88 9.13
C THR A 308 3.98 -21.02 10.57
N HIS A 309 4.22 -20.02 11.43
CA HIS A 309 3.76 -20.06 12.82
C HIS A 309 2.24 -20.18 12.92
N ALA A 310 1.50 -19.40 12.14
CA ALA A 310 0.05 -19.46 12.11
C ALA A 310 -0.48 -20.85 11.67
N SER A 311 0.12 -21.40 10.62
CA SER A 311 -0.21 -22.73 10.10
C SER A 311 -0.03 -23.80 11.18
N LEU A 312 1.14 -23.84 11.80
CA LEU A 312 1.48 -24.83 12.81
C LEU A 312 0.65 -24.70 14.10
N LEU A 313 0.22 -23.48 14.46
CA LEU A 313 -0.72 -23.29 15.56
C LEU A 313 -2.10 -23.91 15.26
N PHE A 314 -2.59 -23.78 14.03
CA PHE A 314 -3.84 -24.45 13.64
C PHE A 314 -3.69 -25.96 13.61
N ASP A 315 -2.58 -26.48 13.07
CA ASP A 315 -2.28 -27.92 13.05
C ASP A 315 -2.17 -28.50 14.47
N SER A 316 -1.73 -27.69 15.46
CA SER A 316 -1.69 -28.06 16.87
C SER A 316 -3.03 -27.94 17.59
N GLY A 317 -4.13 -27.63 16.88
CA GLY A 317 -5.48 -27.55 17.44
C GLY A 317 -5.86 -26.20 18.06
N MET A 318 -5.04 -25.16 17.88
CA MET A 318 -5.38 -23.82 18.38
C MET A 318 -6.58 -23.24 17.65
N THR A 319 -7.48 -22.60 18.38
CA THR A 319 -8.64 -21.92 17.81
C THR A 319 -8.25 -20.66 17.03
N LEU A 320 -9.07 -20.27 16.05
CA LEU A 320 -8.89 -19.06 15.25
C LEU A 320 -8.68 -17.81 16.12
N LYS A 321 -9.39 -17.72 17.25
CA LYS A 321 -9.30 -16.62 18.21
C LYS A 321 -7.95 -16.57 18.92
N GLN A 322 -7.44 -17.73 19.34
CA GLN A 322 -6.11 -17.84 19.99
C GLN A 322 -4.99 -17.46 19.03
N VAL A 323 -5.06 -17.94 17.76
CA VAL A 323 -4.10 -17.58 16.72
C VAL A 323 -4.17 -16.08 16.40
N GLN A 324 -5.39 -15.52 16.27
CA GLN A 324 -5.59 -14.08 16.05
C GLN A 324 -4.94 -13.25 17.15
N TYR A 325 -5.19 -13.58 18.41
CA TYR A 325 -4.62 -12.88 19.58
C TYR A 325 -3.09 -12.96 19.58
N ARG A 326 -2.51 -14.17 19.45
CA ARG A 326 -1.07 -14.38 19.46
C ARG A 326 -0.35 -13.60 18.36
N LEU A 327 -0.96 -13.55 17.17
CA LEU A 327 -0.41 -12.81 16.04
C LEU A 327 -0.68 -11.29 16.12
N GLY A 328 -1.69 -10.84 16.85
CA GLY A 328 -2.10 -9.43 16.87
C GLY A 328 -2.68 -8.98 15.52
N HIS A 329 -3.63 -9.76 14.97
CA HIS A 329 -4.40 -9.35 13.79
C HIS A 329 -5.63 -8.56 14.23
N SER A 330 -5.75 -7.32 13.74
CA SER A 330 -6.92 -6.47 13.98
C SER A 330 -8.18 -6.99 13.27
N ASP A 331 -8.00 -7.69 12.14
CA ASP A 331 -9.08 -8.26 11.33
C ASP A 331 -8.98 -9.78 11.29
N LEU A 332 -10.09 -10.44 11.63
CA LEU A 332 -10.22 -11.89 11.59
C LEU A 332 -10.01 -12.46 10.17
N LYS A 333 -10.42 -11.71 9.14
CA LYS A 333 -10.25 -12.09 7.74
C LYS A 333 -8.78 -12.36 7.38
N THR A 334 -7.86 -11.59 7.98
CA THR A 334 -6.41 -11.80 7.79
C THR A 334 -5.97 -13.16 8.33
N THR A 335 -6.50 -13.59 9.49
CA THR A 335 -6.20 -14.90 10.08
C THR A 335 -6.88 -16.02 9.29
N MET A 336 -8.12 -15.80 8.85
CA MET A 336 -8.86 -16.77 8.01
C MET A 336 -8.19 -17.03 6.67
N ASN A 337 -7.60 -16.01 6.03
CA ASN A 337 -6.88 -16.21 4.77
C ASN A 337 -5.69 -17.18 4.92
N VAL A 338 -5.01 -17.18 6.06
CA VAL A 338 -3.97 -18.17 6.36
C VAL A 338 -4.59 -19.56 6.59
N TYR A 339 -5.71 -19.62 7.32
CA TYR A 339 -6.43 -20.85 7.59
C TYR A 339 -6.96 -21.53 6.32
N THR A 340 -7.48 -20.77 5.34
CA THR A 340 -8.04 -21.30 4.09
C THR A 340 -6.99 -22.08 3.27
N HIS A 341 -5.75 -21.63 3.26
CA HIS A 341 -4.65 -22.34 2.59
C HIS A 341 -4.27 -23.65 3.28
N ILE A 342 -4.53 -23.78 4.58
CA ILE A 342 -4.20 -24.97 5.38
C ILE A 342 -5.31 -26.02 5.22
N THR A 343 -6.58 -25.59 5.22
CA THR A 343 -7.74 -26.48 5.13
C THR A 343 -7.87 -27.16 3.77
N GLU A 344 -7.24 -26.66 2.71
CA GLU A 344 -7.13 -27.39 1.44
C GLU A 344 -6.33 -28.69 1.59
N PHE A 345 -5.32 -28.72 2.47
CA PHE A 345 -4.57 -29.95 2.82
C PHE A 345 -5.24 -30.80 3.91
N ALA A 346 -6.15 -30.22 4.70
CA ALA A 346 -6.81 -30.91 5.82
C ALA A 346 -8.17 -31.53 5.45
N LYS A 347 -8.66 -31.34 4.23
CA LYS A 347 -9.96 -31.85 3.79
C LYS A 347 -10.06 -33.39 3.81
N ASP A 348 -8.93 -34.04 3.60
CA ASP A 348 -8.89 -35.51 3.42
C ASP A 348 -9.06 -36.31 4.71
N ASN A 349 -9.01 -35.68 5.90
CA ASN A 349 -9.04 -36.38 7.19
C ASN A 349 -10.12 -35.90 8.17
N ILE A 350 -11.13 -35.15 7.72
CA ILE A 350 -12.19 -34.63 8.63
C ILE A 350 -13.02 -35.74 9.20
N GLY A 351 -13.35 -36.74 8.38
CA GLY A 351 -14.14 -37.91 8.82
C GLY A 351 -13.43 -38.72 9.90
N ASP A 352 -12.17 -39.05 9.68
CA ASP A 352 -11.36 -39.84 10.61
C ASP A 352 -11.16 -39.10 11.94
N LYS A 353 -10.91 -37.80 11.90
CA LYS A 353 -10.80 -36.94 13.10
C LYS A 353 -12.11 -36.88 13.88
N PHE A 354 -13.23 -36.78 13.18
CA PHE A 354 -14.56 -36.79 13.81
C PHE A 354 -14.86 -38.15 14.47
N SER A 355 -14.62 -39.26 13.77
CA SER A 355 -14.77 -40.59 14.29
C SER A 355 -13.89 -40.82 15.52
N ALA A 356 -12.62 -40.44 15.48
CA ALA A 356 -11.70 -40.54 16.62
C ALA A 356 -12.11 -39.65 17.81
N TYR A 357 -12.76 -38.50 17.57
CA TYR A 357 -13.25 -37.63 18.64
C TYR A 357 -14.49 -38.18 19.37
N ILE A 358 -15.34 -38.88 18.64
CA ILE A 358 -16.57 -39.47 19.20
C ILE A 358 -16.29 -40.85 19.81
N ASP A 359 -15.11 -41.45 19.52
CA ASP A 359 -14.72 -42.80 19.97
C ASP A 359 -15.74 -43.89 19.56
N PHE A 360 -16.18 -43.84 18.26
CA PHE A 360 -17.21 -44.70 17.70
C PHE A 360 -16.73 -45.34 16.41
#